data_0dee5d9903ee0b936b5afe333b96697a
#
_entry.id   0dee5d9903ee0b936b5afe333b96697a
#
_cell.length_a   1.000
_cell.length_b   1.000
_cell.length_c   1.000
_cell.angle_alpha   90.00
_cell.angle_beta   90.00
_cell.angle_gamma   90.00
#
_symmetry.space_group_name_H-M   'P 1'
#
loop_
_entity.id
_entity.type
_entity.pdbx_description
1 polymer ?
#
loop_
_entity_poly.entity_id
_entity_poly.type
_entity_poly.pdbx_seq_one_letter_code
_entity_poly.pdbx_strand_id
1 'polypeptide(L)'
;MTDISQFTLTNQTRVVVESNPGVQSAAMVWLLPAGIATDAPDRVGRASMWSELLLRGAGNLDSRAQADAFDRLGAGRSTGVSSRFLSLATTVLGSKLLESLPLVADMVRLPRFEDASIEPTRQLCLQAIEAPGRARGAGGAGGEGPPSRPAVQPPDRRRDGGDRGADRR
;
A
#
# COMPACT_ATOMS: atom_id res chain seq x y z
N MET A 1 -18.57 9.79 9.37
CA MET A 1 -17.32 9.79 10.16
C MET A 1 -16.77 8.38 10.06
N THR A 2 -15.54 8.23 9.61
CA THR A 2 -14.84 6.95 9.64
C THR A 2 -14.46 6.63 11.09
N ASP A 3 -14.77 5.42 11.53
CA ASP A 3 -14.40 4.95 12.87
C ASP A 3 -13.07 4.21 12.78
N ILE A 4 -12.09 4.65 13.57
CA ILE A 4 -10.75 4.05 13.63
C ILE A 4 -10.59 3.34 14.95
N SER A 5 -10.37 2.05 14.89
CA SER A 5 -10.11 1.19 16.05
C SER A 5 -8.67 0.69 16.02
N GLN A 6 -8.04 0.59 17.19
CA GLN A 6 -6.70 0.06 17.35
C GLN A 6 -6.67 -1.00 18.45
N PHE A 7 -5.95 -2.11 18.20
CA PHE A 7 -5.74 -3.16 19.18
C PHE A 7 -4.38 -3.85 18.94
N THR A 8 -3.93 -4.57 19.95
CA THR A 8 -2.67 -5.32 19.92
C THR A 8 -2.97 -6.80 20.11
N LEU A 9 -2.47 -7.62 19.20
CA LEU A 9 -2.58 -9.08 19.31
C LEU A 9 -1.65 -9.62 20.39
N THR A 10 -1.85 -10.89 20.78
CA THR A 10 -1.02 -11.57 21.79
C THR A 10 0.47 -11.64 21.42
N ASN A 11 0.78 -11.65 20.12
CA ASN A 11 2.14 -11.62 19.58
C ASN A 11 2.72 -10.20 19.43
N GLN A 12 2.12 -9.19 20.07
CA GLN A 12 2.51 -7.77 20.02
C GLN A 12 2.31 -7.09 18.66
N THR A 13 1.68 -7.74 17.69
CA THR A 13 1.32 -7.08 16.43
C THR A 13 0.22 -6.05 16.67
N ARG A 14 0.47 -4.81 16.27
CA ARG A 14 -0.54 -3.74 16.30
C ARG A 14 -1.41 -3.83 15.06
N VAL A 15 -2.71 -3.74 15.25
CA VAL A 15 -3.72 -3.73 14.19
C VAL A 15 -4.50 -2.43 14.29
N VAL A 16 -4.62 -1.74 13.17
CA VAL A 16 -5.45 -0.54 13.02
C VAL A 16 -6.50 -0.86 11.98
N VAL A 17 -7.74 -0.62 12.32
CA VAL A 17 -8.90 -0.84 11.44
C VAL A 17 -9.63 0.47 11.25
N GLU A 18 -9.83 0.84 10.00
CA GLU A 18 -10.71 1.93 9.60
C GLU A 18 -11.97 1.34 8.98
N SER A 19 -13.12 1.62 9.58
CA SER A 19 -14.41 1.15 9.08
C SER A 19 -14.99 2.14 8.08
N ASN A 20 -15.30 1.65 6.89
CA ASN A 20 -15.98 2.42 5.85
C ASN A 20 -17.24 1.68 5.38
N PRO A 21 -18.42 1.98 5.97
CA PRO A 21 -19.67 1.28 5.65
C PRO A 21 -20.17 1.53 4.22
N GLY A 22 -19.59 2.49 3.50
CA GLY A 22 -19.96 2.80 2.11
C GLY A 22 -19.33 1.87 1.06
N VAL A 23 -18.45 0.93 1.46
CA VAL A 23 -17.78 0.01 0.54
C VAL A 23 -17.92 -1.44 0.96
N GLN A 24 -17.97 -2.34 -0.03
CA GLN A 24 -18.05 -3.79 0.20
C GLN A 24 -16.69 -4.49 0.12
N SER A 25 -15.63 -3.77 -0.23
CA SER A 25 -14.26 -4.28 -0.28
C SER A 25 -13.55 -4.07 1.04
N ALA A 26 -12.60 -4.94 1.34
CA ALA A 26 -11.63 -4.79 2.40
C ALA A 26 -10.22 -4.73 1.80
N ALA A 27 -9.41 -3.83 2.32
CA ALA A 27 -7.98 -3.76 2.00
C ALA A 27 -7.18 -3.93 3.29
N MET A 28 -6.11 -4.69 3.20
CA MET A 28 -5.17 -4.89 4.31
C MET A 28 -3.76 -4.61 3.83
N VAL A 29 -2.97 -3.96 4.67
CA VAL A 29 -1.52 -3.81 4.47
C VAL A 29 -0.82 -4.31 5.71
N TRP A 30 0.05 -5.29 5.53
CA TRP A 30 0.93 -5.78 6.58
C TRP A 30 2.33 -5.19 6.38
N LEU A 31 2.83 -4.50 7.39
CA LEU A 31 4.16 -3.88 7.39
C LEU A 31 5.11 -4.73 8.23
N LEU A 32 6.12 -5.28 7.56
CA LEU A 32 7.17 -6.08 8.17
C LEU A 32 8.44 -5.22 8.30
N PRO A 33 9.15 -5.22 9.44
CA PRO A 33 10.37 -4.44 9.64
C PRO A 33 11.58 -5.09 8.91
N ALA A 34 11.48 -5.18 7.59
CA ALA A 34 12.42 -5.83 6.69
C ALA A 34 12.65 -4.99 5.42
N GLY A 35 12.83 -3.68 5.59
CA GLY A 35 13.10 -2.76 4.49
C GLY A 35 14.58 -2.75 4.07
N ILE A 36 14.90 -1.97 3.04
CA ILE A 36 16.24 -1.88 2.42
C ILE A 36 17.33 -1.52 3.46
N ALA A 37 17.00 -0.70 4.45
CA ALA A 37 17.94 -0.30 5.50
C ALA A 37 18.37 -1.47 6.42
N THR A 38 17.70 -2.63 6.33
CA THR A 38 18.10 -3.84 7.07
C THR A 38 19.01 -4.77 6.26
N ASP A 39 19.27 -4.44 4.99
CA ASP A 39 20.20 -5.21 4.17
C ASP A 39 21.63 -5.00 4.65
N ALA A 40 22.38 -6.09 4.82
CA ALA A 40 23.79 -6.02 5.11
C ALA A 40 24.55 -5.45 3.88
N PRO A 41 25.67 -4.74 4.08
CA PRO A 41 26.43 -4.12 2.99
C PRO A 41 26.85 -5.08 1.86
N ASP A 42 27.06 -6.35 2.19
CA ASP A 42 27.41 -7.43 1.26
C ASP A 42 26.17 -8.11 0.62
N ARG A 43 24.97 -7.70 0.99
CA ARG A 43 23.68 -8.30 0.58
C ARG A 43 22.64 -7.27 0.19
N VAL A 44 23.08 -6.18 -0.40
CA VAL A 44 22.18 -5.13 -0.90
C VAL A 44 21.24 -5.69 -1.96
N GLY A 45 19.94 -5.39 -1.81
CA GLY A 45 18.88 -5.91 -2.69
C GLY A 45 18.16 -7.16 -2.13
N ARG A 46 18.60 -7.69 -0.98
CA ARG A 46 17.95 -8.83 -0.33
C ARG A 46 16.47 -8.56 -0.05
N ALA A 47 16.14 -7.40 0.50
CA ALA A 47 14.76 -7.01 0.79
C ALA A 47 13.90 -6.97 -0.48
N SER A 48 14.43 -6.45 -1.58
CA SER A 48 13.74 -6.40 -2.87
C SER A 48 13.48 -7.79 -3.43
N MET A 49 14.49 -8.66 -3.44
CA MET A 49 14.31 -10.05 -3.85
C MET A 49 13.31 -10.79 -2.96
N TRP A 50 13.39 -10.59 -1.66
CA TRP A 50 12.44 -11.21 -0.73
C TRP A 50 11.01 -10.82 -1.04
N SER A 51 10.74 -9.54 -1.27
CA SER A 51 9.39 -9.07 -1.59
C SER A 51 8.82 -9.75 -2.84
N GLU A 52 9.61 -9.93 -3.89
CA GLU A 52 9.19 -10.61 -5.11
C GLU A 52 9.00 -12.13 -4.90
N LEU A 53 9.86 -12.75 -4.09
CA LEU A 53 9.79 -14.18 -3.80
C LEU A 53 8.55 -14.56 -2.97
N LEU A 54 8.02 -13.66 -2.14
CA LEU A 54 6.76 -13.88 -1.39
C LEU A 54 5.56 -14.14 -2.32
N LEU A 55 5.63 -13.68 -3.57
CA LEU A 55 4.60 -13.91 -4.58
C LEU A 55 4.78 -15.25 -5.33
N ARG A 56 5.82 -16.03 -5.01
CA ARG A 56 6.23 -17.23 -5.75
C ARG A 56 5.87 -18.54 -5.07
N GLY A 57 4.97 -18.50 -4.09
CA GLY A 57 4.48 -19.68 -3.37
C GLY A 57 4.62 -19.56 -1.87
N ALA A 58 3.73 -20.21 -1.13
CA ALA A 58 3.71 -20.23 0.32
C ALA A 58 3.03 -21.49 0.86
N GLY A 59 3.46 -21.98 2.00
CA GLY A 59 2.94 -23.21 2.60
C GLY A 59 3.09 -24.40 1.65
N ASN A 60 1.98 -25.04 1.34
CA ASN A 60 1.94 -26.16 0.40
C ASN A 60 1.65 -25.73 -1.06
N LEU A 61 1.46 -24.43 -1.31
CA LEU A 61 1.11 -23.89 -2.60
C LEU A 61 2.38 -23.41 -3.32
N ASP A 62 2.62 -23.93 -4.52
CA ASP A 62 3.61 -23.37 -5.43
C ASP A 62 3.15 -22.02 -6.01
N SER A 63 3.95 -21.39 -6.85
CA SER A 63 3.66 -20.07 -7.42
C SER A 63 2.30 -20.01 -8.14
N ARG A 64 1.96 -21.07 -8.92
CA ARG A 64 0.71 -21.14 -9.66
C ARG A 64 -0.49 -21.39 -8.73
N ALA A 65 -0.37 -22.39 -7.86
CA ALA A 65 -1.43 -22.72 -6.92
C ALA A 65 -1.73 -21.57 -5.95
N GLN A 66 -0.72 -20.80 -5.54
CA GLN A 66 -0.90 -19.60 -4.77
C GLN A 66 -1.68 -18.55 -5.57
N ALA A 67 -1.32 -18.29 -6.83
CA ALA A 67 -2.07 -17.37 -7.69
C ALA A 67 -3.53 -17.79 -7.83
N ASP A 68 -3.76 -19.04 -8.18
CA ASP A 68 -5.12 -19.61 -8.34
C ASP A 68 -5.94 -19.52 -7.03
N ALA A 69 -5.30 -19.64 -5.86
CA ALA A 69 -5.97 -19.53 -4.57
C ALA A 69 -6.48 -18.09 -4.30
N PHE A 70 -5.66 -17.08 -4.60
CA PHE A 70 -6.08 -15.68 -4.50
C PHE A 70 -7.14 -15.31 -5.54
N ASP A 71 -6.98 -15.80 -6.79
CA ASP A 71 -7.93 -15.54 -7.89
C ASP A 71 -9.32 -16.12 -7.59
N ARG A 72 -9.41 -17.31 -6.97
CA ARG A 72 -10.69 -17.90 -6.52
C ARG A 72 -11.41 -17.06 -5.49
N LEU A 73 -10.69 -16.28 -4.70
CA LEU A 73 -11.28 -15.34 -3.73
C LEU A 73 -11.58 -13.95 -4.34
N GLY A 74 -11.18 -13.73 -5.60
CA GLY A 74 -11.19 -12.40 -6.21
C GLY A 74 -10.27 -11.43 -5.47
N ALA A 75 -9.18 -11.94 -4.89
CA ALA A 75 -8.27 -11.17 -4.05
C ALA A 75 -7.04 -10.70 -4.86
N GLY A 76 -6.86 -9.38 -4.93
CA GLY A 76 -5.60 -8.79 -5.37
C GLY A 76 -4.54 -8.90 -4.28
N ARG A 77 -3.28 -9.10 -4.68
CA ARG A 77 -2.14 -9.05 -3.77
C ARG A 77 -0.97 -8.31 -4.39
N SER A 78 -0.19 -7.64 -3.57
CA SER A 78 1.03 -6.97 -3.98
C SER A 78 2.02 -6.90 -2.82
N THR A 79 3.29 -6.77 -3.18
CA THR A 79 4.38 -6.56 -2.23
C THR A 79 5.12 -5.29 -2.61
N GLY A 80 5.79 -4.68 -1.65
CA GLY A 80 6.62 -3.52 -1.89
C GLY A 80 7.68 -3.37 -0.81
N VAL A 81 8.76 -2.67 -1.14
CA VAL A 81 9.84 -2.41 -0.19
C VAL A 81 10.12 -0.92 -0.10
N SER A 82 10.14 -0.43 1.13
CA SER A 82 10.59 0.92 1.47
C SER A 82 11.92 0.86 2.21
N SER A 83 12.43 2.00 2.63
CA SER A 83 13.65 2.04 3.45
C SER A 83 13.53 1.17 4.72
N ARG A 84 12.38 1.21 5.41
CA ARG A 84 12.21 0.58 6.74
C ARG A 84 11.35 -0.68 6.72
N PHE A 85 10.44 -0.81 5.78
CA PHE A 85 9.44 -1.87 5.78
C PHE A 85 9.36 -2.58 4.43
N LEU A 86 9.12 -3.87 4.51
CA LEU A 86 8.51 -4.65 3.45
C LEU A 86 7.01 -4.63 3.71
N SER A 87 6.22 -4.28 2.71
CA SER A 87 4.77 -4.26 2.78
C SER A 87 4.18 -5.41 1.96
N LEU A 88 3.16 -6.04 2.52
CA LEU A 88 2.33 -7.03 1.85
C LEU A 88 0.89 -6.52 1.89
N ALA A 89 0.33 -6.22 0.72
CA ALA A 89 -1.02 -5.69 0.60
C ALA A 89 -1.95 -6.70 -0.06
N THR A 90 -3.18 -6.74 0.39
CA THR A 90 -4.26 -7.49 -0.27
C THR A 90 -5.54 -6.67 -0.28
N THR A 91 -6.31 -6.84 -1.35
CA THR A 91 -7.65 -6.25 -1.50
C THR A 91 -8.60 -7.36 -1.93
N VAL A 92 -9.75 -7.46 -1.27
CA VAL A 92 -10.71 -8.53 -1.47
C VAL A 92 -12.12 -8.03 -1.11
N LEU A 93 -13.16 -8.75 -1.50
CA LEU A 93 -14.50 -8.49 -0.95
C LEU A 93 -14.48 -8.68 0.58
N GLY A 94 -15.13 -7.78 1.32
CA GLY A 94 -15.15 -7.84 2.79
C GLY A 94 -15.61 -9.18 3.36
N SER A 95 -16.60 -9.81 2.71
CA SER A 95 -17.09 -11.16 3.07
C SER A 95 -16.02 -12.26 2.90
N LYS A 96 -14.99 -12.03 2.10
CA LYS A 96 -13.91 -12.97 1.82
C LYS A 96 -12.60 -12.67 2.56
N LEU A 97 -12.57 -11.60 3.35
CA LEU A 97 -11.37 -11.19 4.06
C LEU A 97 -10.83 -12.32 4.96
N LEU A 98 -11.69 -12.92 5.79
CA LEU A 98 -11.27 -13.99 6.71
C LEU A 98 -10.74 -15.22 5.99
N GLU A 99 -11.29 -15.56 4.81
CA GLU A 99 -10.79 -16.65 3.98
C GLU A 99 -9.42 -16.34 3.36
N SER A 100 -9.12 -15.06 3.09
CA SER A 100 -7.84 -14.63 2.51
C SER A 100 -6.70 -14.54 3.54
N LEU A 101 -7.00 -14.33 4.82
CA LEU A 101 -5.98 -14.13 5.86
C LEU A 101 -4.98 -15.29 6.00
N PRO A 102 -5.39 -16.58 5.98
CA PRO A 102 -4.42 -17.67 6.02
C PRO A 102 -3.44 -17.65 4.85
N LEU A 103 -3.91 -17.37 3.63
CA LEU A 103 -3.04 -17.27 2.45
C LEU A 103 -1.99 -16.17 2.61
N VAL A 104 -2.41 -15.00 3.08
CA VAL A 104 -1.52 -13.87 3.35
C VAL A 104 -0.54 -14.19 4.49
N ALA A 105 -1.01 -14.85 5.54
CA ALA A 105 -0.17 -15.24 6.67
C ALA A 105 0.90 -16.25 6.25
N ASP A 106 0.55 -17.20 5.39
CA ASP A 106 1.50 -18.20 4.90
C ASP A 106 2.59 -17.58 4.02
N MET A 107 2.30 -16.52 3.25
CA MET A 107 3.32 -15.80 2.50
C MET A 107 4.44 -15.27 3.41
N VAL A 108 4.12 -14.90 4.65
CA VAL A 108 5.10 -14.37 5.62
C VAL A 108 5.72 -15.48 6.46
N ARG A 109 4.92 -16.45 6.89
CA ARG A 109 5.34 -17.47 7.85
C ARG A 109 6.02 -18.69 7.20
N LEU A 110 5.59 -19.03 6.00
CA LEU A 110 5.98 -20.25 5.29
C LEU A 110 6.26 -19.97 3.80
N PRO A 111 7.07 -18.94 3.47
CA PRO A 111 7.39 -18.66 2.07
C PRO A 111 8.15 -19.83 1.45
N ARG A 112 7.80 -20.17 0.21
CA ARG A 112 8.51 -21.18 -0.56
C ARG A 112 9.58 -20.50 -1.40
N PHE A 113 10.81 -20.53 -0.96
CA PHE A 113 11.97 -20.04 -1.72
C PHE A 113 12.50 -21.15 -2.62
N GLU A 114 11.73 -21.51 -3.65
CA GLU A 114 12.15 -22.53 -4.60
C GLU A 114 13.35 -22.05 -5.42
N ASP A 115 14.39 -22.89 -5.55
CA ASP A 115 15.61 -22.55 -6.29
C ASP A 115 15.31 -22.12 -7.73
N ALA A 116 14.32 -22.74 -8.38
CA ALA A 116 13.86 -22.38 -9.72
C ALA A 116 13.30 -20.95 -9.81
N SER A 117 12.87 -20.35 -8.70
CA SER A 117 12.32 -19.00 -8.64
C SER A 117 13.38 -17.93 -8.39
N ILE A 118 14.56 -18.30 -7.90
CA ILE A 118 15.58 -17.35 -7.44
C ILE A 118 16.15 -16.57 -8.63
N GLU A 119 16.66 -17.25 -9.64
CA GLU A 119 17.29 -16.57 -10.77
C GLU A 119 16.32 -15.73 -11.61
N PRO A 120 15.10 -16.19 -11.95
CA PRO A 120 14.11 -15.32 -12.59
C PRO A 120 13.76 -14.08 -11.78
N THR A 121 13.64 -14.21 -10.46
CA THR A 121 13.37 -13.07 -9.56
C THR A 121 14.55 -12.10 -9.53
N ARG A 122 15.78 -12.60 -9.48
CA ARG A 122 16.99 -11.78 -9.54
C ARG A 122 17.04 -10.96 -10.84
N GLN A 123 16.76 -11.58 -11.99
CA GLN A 123 16.72 -10.86 -13.26
C GLN A 123 15.64 -9.79 -13.29
N LEU A 124 14.46 -10.07 -12.72
CA LEU A 124 13.39 -9.08 -12.59
C LEU A 124 13.84 -7.85 -11.75
N CYS A 125 14.51 -8.08 -10.62
CA CYS A 125 15.04 -7.02 -9.78
C CYS A 125 16.12 -6.20 -10.50
N LEU A 126 17.01 -6.83 -11.25
CA LEU A 126 18.03 -6.14 -12.03
C LEU A 126 17.42 -5.26 -13.13
N GLN A 127 16.45 -5.78 -13.88
CA GLN A 127 15.71 -5.00 -14.88
C GLN A 127 14.99 -3.79 -14.28
N ALA A 128 14.46 -3.92 -13.07
CA ALA A 128 13.82 -2.82 -12.37
C ALA A 128 14.80 -1.69 -12.00
N ILE A 129 16.07 -2.01 -11.73
CA ILE A 129 17.13 -1.04 -11.46
C ILE A 129 17.58 -0.34 -12.76
N GLU A 130 17.68 -1.09 -13.86
CA GLU A 130 18.15 -0.58 -15.14
C GLU A 130 17.11 0.27 -15.88
N ALA A 131 15.81 0.12 -15.57
CA ALA A 131 14.73 0.86 -16.22
C ALA A 131 14.72 2.33 -15.77
N PRO A 132 15.17 3.29 -16.61
CA PRO A 132 15.19 4.70 -16.24
C PRO A 132 13.75 5.21 -16.01
N GLY A 133 13.46 5.62 -14.79
CA GLY A 133 12.19 6.27 -14.42
C GLY A 133 11.25 5.49 -13.51
N ARG A 134 11.43 4.20 -13.28
CA ARG A 134 10.61 3.43 -12.33
C ARG A 134 11.10 3.45 -10.88
N ALA A 135 12.36 3.78 -10.65
CA ALA A 135 12.94 3.86 -9.29
C ALA A 135 12.36 4.98 -8.39
N ARG A 136 11.55 5.89 -8.92
CA ARG A 136 10.91 6.98 -8.15
C ARG A 136 9.51 6.66 -7.67
N GLY A 137 8.91 5.54 -8.05
CA GLY A 137 7.51 5.20 -7.78
C GLY A 137 7.26 4.11 -6.74
N ALA A 138 8.25 3.31 -6.37
CA ALA A 138 8.07 2.20 -5.42
C ALA A 138 8.16 2.61 -3.94
N GLY A 139 8.35 3.89 -3.64
CA GLY A 139 8.53 4.42 -2.29
C GLY A 139 7.52 5.47 -1.86
N GLY A 140 6.36 5.58 -2.47
CA GLY A 140 5.46 6.68 -2.21
C GLY A 140 3.99 6.38 -2.39
N ALA A 141 3.41 5.55 -1.53
CA ALA A 141 2.02 5.75 -1.14
C ALA A 141 1.99 6.75 0.04
N GLY A 142 2.69 7.87 -0.13
CA GLY A 142 2.48 9.10 0.61
C GLY A 142 1.46 9.90 -0.19
N GLY A 143 0.23 10.02 0.33
CA GLY A 143 -0.86 10.71 -0.32
C GLY A 143 -0.45 12.12 -0.78
N GLU A 144 -0.41 12.34 -2.07
CA GLU A 144 -0.69 13.65 -2.60
C GLU A 144 -2.17 13.92 -2.29
N GLY A 145 -2.36 14.74 -1.29
CA GLY A 145 -3.67 15.34 -1.03
C GLY A 145 -4.18 16.01 -2.30
N PRO A 146 -5.51 16.08 -2.50
CA PRO A 146 -6.08 16.69 -3.68
C PRO A 146 -5.50 18.09 -3.87
N PRO A 147 -5.25 18.54 -5.13
CA PRO A 147 -4.68 19.84 -5.41
C PRO A 147 -5.50 20.90 -4.68
N SER A 148 -4.82 21.74 -3.92
CA SER A 148 -5.41 22.86 -3.17
C SER A 148 -6.29 23.66 -4.14
N ARG A 149 -7.59 23.74 -3.87
CA ARG A 149 -8.50 24.63 -4.59
C ARG A 149 -7.89 26.04 -4.54
N PRO A 150 -7.83 26.77 -5.67
CA PRO A 150 -7.40 28.15 -5.64
C PRO A 150 -8.32 28.92 -4.67
N ALA A 151 -7.71 29.68 -3.80
CA ALA A 151 -8.42 30.52 -2.84
C ALA A 151 -9.40 31.43 -3.61
N VAL A 152 -10.69 31.24 -3.34
CA VAL A 152 -11.73 32.15 -3.81
C VAL A 152 -11.48 33.48 -3.10
N GLN A 153 -11.03 34.51 -3.84
CA GLN A 153 -10.91 35.87 -3.33
C GLN A 153 -12.32 36.36 -2.94
N PRO A 154 -12.49 36.93 -1.75
CA PRO A 154 -13.74 37.56 -1.40
C PRO A 154 -14.00 38.75 -2.32
N PRO A 155 -15.27 39.03 -2.69
CA PRO A 155 -15.61 40.14 -3.56
C PRO A 155 -15.15 41.47 -2.91
N ASP A 156 -14.51 42.29 -3.72
CA ASP A 156 -14.02 43.64 -3.37
C ASP A 156 -15.21 44.52 -2.93
N ARG A 157 -15.31 44.78 -1.63
CA ARG A 157 -16.26 45.75 -1.06
C ARG A 157 -15.69 47.16 -1.14
N ARG A 158 -15.47 47.68 -2.32
CA ARG A 158 -15.23 49.10 -2.50
C ARG A 158 -16.00 49.58 -3.72
N ARG A 159 -16.98 50.42 -3.43
CA ARG A 159 -17.59 51.51 -4.18
C ARG A 159 -19.11 51.38 -4.24
N ASP A 160 -19.75 51.85 -3.18
CA ASP A 160 -20.99 52.61 -3.29
C ASP A 160 -20.92 53.80 -2.33
N GLY A 161 -20.18 54.78 -2.75
CA GLY A 161 -20.23 56.15 -2.26
C GLY A 161 -21.25 56.90 -3.09
N GLY A 162 -22.52 56.64 -2.84
CA GLY A 162 -23.63 57.44 -3.42
C GLY A 162 -23.71 58.78 -2.73
N ASP A 163 -23.29 59.74 -3.45
CA ASP A 163 -23.60 61.19 -3.35
C ASP A 163 -25.12 61.41 -3.03
N ARG A 164 -25.41 61.98 -1.90
CA ARG A 164 -26.71 62.62 -1.60
C ARG A 164 -26.48 64.11 -1.47
N GLY A 165 -26.57 64.78 -2.61
CA GLY A 165 -26.67 66.20 -2.68
C GLY A 165 -27.81 66.75 -1.84
N ALA A 166 -27.46 67.75 -1.08
CA ALA A 166 -28.39 68.69 -0.40
C ALA A 166 -29.21 69.40 -1.47
N ASP A 167 -30.48 69.49 -1.27
CA ASP A 167 -31.24 70.65 -1.72
C ASP A 167 -32.20 71.12 -0.62
N ARG A 168 -32.10 72.41 -0.37
CA ARG A 168 -32.91 73.18 0.56
C ARG A 168 -34.19 73.61 -0.17
N ARG A 169 -35.35 73.48 0.47
CA ARG A 169 -36.33 74.57 0.72
C ARG A 169 -37.41 74.06 1.65
#